data_17d02af42c6a18c74bb170ff9167d339
#
_entry.id   17d02af42c6a18c74bb170ff9167d339
#
_cell.length_a   1.000
_cell.length_b   1.000
_cell.length_c   1.000
_cell.angle_alpha   90.00
_cell.angle_beta   90.00
_cell.angle_gamma   90.00
#
_symmetry.space_group_name_H-M   'P 1'
#
loop_
_entity.id
_entity.type
_entity.pdbx_description
1 polymer ?
#
loop_
_entity_poly.entity_id
_entity_poly.type
_entity_poly.pdbx_seq_one_letter_code
_entity_poly.pdbx_strand_id
1 'polypeptide(L)'
;LVRGARNVAIIRKAGRAGRARAIVEGMLAEGAVEFPMEYPVTTEIPLDDPRYNEILSAFYTDVTAHLIALAKAGEDVAVLCEGDPFFYGSFMHLHDRLVGSVPVEVVPAITGMSAAWTATGRPVTWGDDVLTVLMGTLPEEELTRRIAETDALVVMKLGRKLPQVARAVEAAGRLEEAW
;
A
#
# COMPACT_ATOMS: atom_id res chain seq x y z
N LEU A 1 2.59 -3.71 -20.09
CA LEU A 1 1.41 -2.94 -19.67
C LEU A 1 1.71 -1.45 -19.61
N VAL A 2 2.49 -0.96 -18.65
CA VAL A 2 2.71 0.48 -18.43
C VAL A 2 3.17 1.23 -19.69
N ARG A 3 4.09 0.64 -20.49
CA ARG A 3 4.59 1.25 -21.73
C ARG A 3 3.55 1.38 -22.84
N GLY A 4 2.46 0.62 -22.78
CA GLY A 4 1.38 0.65 -23.77
C GLY A 4 0.10 1.31 -23.23
N ALA A 5 0.07 1.72 -21.97
CA ALA A 5 -1.11 2.32 -21.37
C ALA A 5 -1.30 3.76 -21.87
N ARG A 6 -2.48 4.04 -22.41
CA ARG A 6 -2.87 5.39 -22.81
C ARG A 6 -3.32 6.22 -21.61
N ASN A 7 -4.09 5.63 -20.71
CA ASN A 7 -4.57 6.29 -19.50
C ASN A 7 -3.88 5.66 -18.29
N VAL A 8 -3.32 6.49 -17.42
CA VAL A 8 -2.55 6.05 -16.24
C VAL A 8 -3.07 6.77 -15.00
N ALA A 9 -3.68 6.01 -14.09
CA ALA A 9 -4.20 6.53 -12.83
C ALA A 9 -3.17 6.34 -11.70
N ILE A 10 -2.95 7.37 -10.89
CA ILE A 10 -1.86 7.44 -9.92
C ILE A 10 -2.37 7.95 -8.58
N ILE A 11 -2.33 7.12 -7.54
CA ILE A 11 -2.62 7.57 -6.17
C ILE A 11 -1.44 8.38 -5.65
N ARG A 12 -1.70 9.61 -5.21
CA ARG A 12 -0.67 10.50 -4.68
C ARG A 12 -1.22 11.47 -3.63
N LYS A 13 -0.34 12.05 -2.84
CA LYS A 13 -0.68 13.26 -2.06
C LYS A 13 -0.64 14.47 -2.96
N ALA A 14 -1.56 15.41 -2.76
CA ALA A 14 -1.59 16.67 -3.49
C ALA A 14 -0.22 17.36 -3.49
N GLY A 15 0.20 17.86 -4.64
CA GLY A 15 1.49 18.52 -4.83
C GLY A 15 2.72 17.61 -4.81
N ARG A 16 2.54 16.26 -4.84
CA ARG A 16 3.61 15.27 -4.93
C ARG A 16 3.46 14.42 -6.19
N ALA A 17 4.57 13.98 -6.76
CA ALA A 17 4.53 13.09 -7.94
C ALA A 17 3.92 11.71 -7.64
N GLY A 18 4.06 11.24 -6.40
CA GLY A 18 3.71 9.86 -6.01
C GLY A 18 4.85 8.87 -6.27
N ARG A 19 5.02 7.91 -5.38
CA ARG A 19 6.12 6.94 -5.48
C ARG A 19 5.93 5.98 -6.65
N ALA A 20 4.71 5.47 -6.84
CA ALA A 20 4.40 4.60 -7.98
C ALA A 20 4.74 5.29 -9.32
N ARG A 21 4.46 6.61 -9.44
CA ARG A 21 4.80 7.39 -10.63
C ARG A 21 6.31 7.52 -10.83
N ALA A 22 7.05 7.76 -9.75
CA ALA A 22 8.51 7.87 -9.80
C ALA A 22 9.18 6.56 -10.24
N ILE A 23 8.65 5.40 -9.84
CA ILE A 23 9.16 4.08 -10.24
C ILE A 23 9.06 3.87 -11.76
N VAL A 24 8.03 4.40 -12.39
CA VAL A 24 7.79 4.24 -13.84
C VAL A 24 8.24 5.47 -14.64
N GLU A 25 9.06 6.33 -14.07
CA GLU A 25 9.58 7.49 -14.77
C GLU A 25 10.33 7.08 -16.04
N GLY A 26 10.03 7.75 -17.17
CA GLY A 26 10.56 7.40 -18.48
C GLY A 26 10.02 6.11 -19.11
N MET A 27 9.04 5.44 -18.45
CA MET A 27 8.43 4.22 -18.98
C MET A 27 7.06 4.44 -19.61
N LEU A 28 6.41 5.56 -19.33
CA LEU A 28 5.08 5.85 -19.90
C LEU A 28 5.19 6.12 -21.42
N ALA A 29 4.13 5.75 -22.14
CA ALA A 29 4.03 6.06 -23.55
C ALA A 29 4.04 7.58 -23.78
N GLU A 30 4.58 8.01 -24.91
CA GLU A 30 4.45 9.40 -25.35
C GLU A 30 2.96 9.75 -25.55
N GLY A 31 2.51 10.85 -24.94
CA GLY A 31 1.10 11.25 -24.97
C GLY A 31 0.18 10.47 -24.01
N ALA A 32 0.72 9.68 -23.10
CA ALA A 32 -0.08 9.06 -22.05
C ALA A 32 -0.78 10.11 -21.19
N VAL A 33 -2.07 9.90 -20.94
CA VAL A 33 -2.90 10.78 -20.10
C VAL A 33 -2.78 10.33 -18.66
N GLU A 34 -2.16 11.14 -17.81
CA GLU A 34 -2.04 10.86 -16.39
C GLU A 34 -3.24 11.41 -15.62
N PHE A 35 -3.92 10.55 -14.85
CA PHE A 35 -5.01 10.90 -13.95
C PHE A 35 -4.55 10.80 -12.50
N PRO A 36 -4.23 11.93 -11.84
CA PRO A 36 -3.83 11.93 -10.44
C PRO A 36 -5.05 11.75 -9.52
N MET A 37 -5.05 10.68 -8.75
CA MET A 37 -6.00 10.41 -7.66
C MET A 37 -5.41 11.02 -6.38
N GLU A 38 -5.74 12.27 -6.09
CA GLU A 38 -5.15 13.01 -4.97
C GLU A 38 -5.82 12.66 -3.66
N TYR A 39 -5.10 11.97 -2.80
CA TYR A 39 -5.56 11.52 -1.50
C TYR A 39 -5.94 12.72 -0.62
N PRO A 40 -7.21 12.84 -0.18
CA PRO A 40 -7.70 14.04 0.50
C PRO A 40 -7.16 14.18 1.92
N VAL A 41 -6.85 13.05 2.57
CA VAL A 41 -6.39 13.00 3.96
C VAL A 41 -5.33 11.92 4.10
N THR A 42 -4.23 12.20 4.79
CA THR A 42 -3.21 11.17 5.11
C THR A 42 -2.97 11.05 6.62
N THR A 43 -2.55 12.12 7.27
CA THR A 43 -2.19 12.15 8.70
C THR A 43 -2.75 13.39 9.40
N GLU A 44 -3.55 14.16 8.70
CA GLU A 44 -4.14 15.42 9.16
C GLU A 44 -5.31 15.17 10.13
N ILE A 45 -5.99 14.03 9.97
CA ILE A 45 -7.10 13.59 10.82
C ILE A 45 -6.73 12.22 11.43
N PRO A 46 -6.98 11.97 12.71
CA PRO A 46 -6.79 10.67 13.33
C PRO A 46 -7.60 9.57 12.62
N LEU A 47 -7.07 8.34 12.60
CA LEU A 47 -7.72 7.20 11.93
C LEU A 47 -9.05 6.79 12.57
N ASP A 48 -9.23 7.10 13.85
CA ASP A 48 -10.42 6.83 14.66
C ASP A 48 -11.48 7.96 14.60
N ASP A 49 -11.16 9.07 13.92
CA ASP A 49 -12.13 10.13 13.65
C ASP A 49 -13.15 9.66 12.60
N PRO A 50 -14.46 9.67 12.86
CA PRO A 50 -15.48 9.25 11.91
C PRO A 50 -15.40 9.95 10.54
N ARG A 51 -14.99 11.22 10.52
CA ARG A 51 -14.82 12.01 9.29
C ARG A 51 -13.76 11.44 8.37
N TYR A 52 -12.75 10.74 8.92
CA TYR A 52 -11.69 10.11 8.12
C TYR A 52 -12.28 9.12 7.11
N ASN A 53 -13.16 8.24 7.57
CA ASN A 53 -13.81 7.24 6.72
C ASN A 53 -14.78 7.86 5.72
N GLU A 54 -15.52 8.89 6.10
CA GLU A 54 -16.44 9.61 5.21
C GLU A 54 -15.69 10.27 4.05
N ILE A 55 -14.61 11.02 4.34
CA ILE A 55 -13.80 11.69 3.34
C ILE A 55 -13.16 10.70 2.38
N LEU A 56 -12.62 9.58 2.90
CA LEU A 56 -12.03 8.57 2.05
C LEU A 56 -13.07 7.82 1.21
N SER A 57 -14.25 7.55 1.77
CA SER A 57 -15.33 6.90 1.02
C SER A 57 -15.79 7.78 -0.15
N ALA A 58 -15.97 9.08 0.06
CA ALA A 58 -16.31 10.02 -0.99
C ALA A 58 -15.22 10.05 -2.08
N PHE A 59 -13.95 10.18 -1.69
CA PHE A 59 -12.83 10.14 -2.61
C PHE A 59 -12.81 8.87 -3.47
N TYR A 60 -12.92 7.69 -2.85
CA TYR A 60 -12.92 6.45 -3.60
C TYR A 60 -14.14 6.32 -4.51
N THR A 61 -15.29 6.83 -4.11
CA THR A 61 -16.51 6.84 -4.94
C THR A 61 -16.30 7.69 -6.20
N ASP A 62 -15.79 8.89 -6.05
CA ASP A 62 -15.57 9.82 -7.18
C ASP A 62 -14.52 9.28 -8.16
N VAL A 63 -13.39 8.80 -7.62
CA VAL A 63 -12.31 8.22 -8.43
C VAL A 63 -12.81 6.98 -9.18
N THR A 64 -13.53 6.11 -8.50
CA THR A 64 -14.07 4.88 -9.11
C THR A 64 -15.07 5.20 -10.21
N ALA A 65 -15.96 6.18 -10.00
CA ALA A 65 -16.91 6.61 -11.03
C ALA A 65 -16.19 7.08 -12.30
N HIS A 66 -15.08 7.81 -12.15
CA HIS A 66 -14.26 8.25 -13.28
C HIS A 66 -13.61 7.06 -14.02
N LEU A 67 -13.02 6.11 -13.29
CA LEU A 67 -12.40 4.93 -13.87
C LEU A 67 -13.42 4.06 -14.62
N ILE A 68 -14.63 3.89 -14.05
CA ILE A 68 -15.75 3.17 -14.69
C ILE A 68 -16.20 3.88 -15.96
N ALA A 69 -16.26 5.20 -15.96
CA ALA A 69 -16.66 5.97 -17.14
C ALA A 69 -15.66 5.77 -18.30
N LEU A 70 -14.35 5.82 -18.03
CA LEU A 70 -13.32 5.55 -19.01
C LEU A 70 -13.42 4.12 -19.55
N ALA A 71 -13.53 3.12 -18.69
CA ALA A 71 -13.65 1.72 -19.11
C ALA A 71 -14.90 1.46 -19.94
N LYS A 72 -16.06 2.06 -19.58
CA LYS A 72 -17.30 1.97 -20.39
C LYS A 72 -17.21 2.70 -21.73
N ALA A 73 -16.34 3.67 -21.86
CA ALA A 73 -16.02 4.32 -23.14
C ALA A 73 -15.06 3.48 -24.02
N GLY A 74 -14.63 2.30 -23.56
CA GLY A 74 -13.71 1.42 -24.26
C GLY A 74 -12.24 1.79 -24.06
N GLU A 75 -11.92 2.60 -23.07
CA GLU A 75 -10.56 3.01 -22.75
C GLU A 75 -9.95 2.09 -21.66
N ASP A 76 -8.75 1.60 -21.92
CA ASP A 76 -7.96 0.90 -20.90
C ASP A 76 -7.28 1.90 -19.95
N VAL A 77 -7.31 1.59 -18.66
CA VAL A 77 -6.66 2.41 -17.62
C VAL A 77 -5.70 1.57 -16.80
N ALA A 78 -4.42 1.93 -16.78
CA ALA A 78 -3.44 1.35 -15.88
C ALA A 78 -3.44 2.09 -14.54
N VAL A 79 -3.85 1.44 -13.45
CA VAL A 79 -3.75 1.98 -12.10
C VAL A 79 -2.40 1.60 -11.50
N LEU A 80 -1.56 2.58 -11.22
CA LEU A 80 -0.23 2.34 -10.67
C LEU A 80 -0.29 2.11 -9.16
N CYS A 81 0.34 1.02 -8.71
CA CYS A 81 0.47 0.66 -7.31
C CYS A 81 1.94 0.56 -6.92
N GLU A 82 2.26 0.94 -5.68
CA GLU A 82 3.58 0.75 -5.07
C GLU A 82 3.58 -0.60 -4.34
N GLY A 83 4.36 -1.57 -4.83
CA GLY A 83 4.33 -2.95 -4.34
C GLY A 83 3.10 -3.73 -4.84
N ASP A 84 2.73 -4.79 -4.14
CA ASP A 84 1.59 -5.62 -4.53
C ASP A 84 0.26 -4.89 -4.30
N PRO A 85 -0.65 -4.87 -5.31
CA PRO A 85 -1.93 -4.14 -5.24
C PRO A 85 -2.85 -4.61 -4.12
N PHE A 86 -2.77 -5.89 -3.74
CA PHE A 86 -3.62 -6.50 -2.71
C PHE A 86 -2.95 -6.63 -1.35
N PHE A 87 -1.75 -6.06 -1.17
CA PHE A 87 -1.04 -6.14 0.09
C PHE A 87 -0.93 -4.78 0.78
N TYR A 88 -1.90 -4.47 1.64
CA TYR A 88 -2.01 -3.19 2.40
C TYR A 88 -1.98 -1.92 1.54
N GLY A 89 -2.36 -2.04 0.27
CA GLY A 89 -2.40 -0.94 -0.70
C GLY A 89 -3.76 -0.27 -0.78
N SER A 90 -3.78 0.98 -1.21
CA SER A 90 -5.03 1.74 -1.41
C SER A 90 -5.87 1.20 -2.56
N PHE A 91 -5.27 0.44 -3.49
CA PHE A 91 -5.97 -0.15 -4.62
C PHE A 91 -7.09 -1.11 -4.20
N MET A 92 -6.96 -1.80 -3.06
CA MET A 92 -8.01 -2.70 -2.56
C MET A 92 -9.38 -2.00 -2.47
N HIS A 93 -9.41 -0.72 -2.05
CA HIS A 93 -10.63 0.06 -1.96
C HIS A 93 -11.23 0.45 -3.31
N LEU A 94 -10.38 0.59 -4.34
CA LEU A 94 -10.82 0.78 -5.73
C LEU A 94 -11.35 -0.54 -6.28
N HIS A 95 -10.61 -1.63 -6.08
CA HIS A 95 -10.96 -2.96 -6.56
C HIS A 95 -12.38 -3.36 -6.11
N ASP A 96 -12.68 -3.25 -4.81
CA ASP A 96 -14.01 -3.58 -4.26
C ASP A 96 -15.15 -2.82 -4.95
N ARG A 97 -14.89 -1.60 -5.44
CA ARG A 97 -15.89 -0.76 -6.11
C ARG A 97 -15.95 -0.98 -7.62
N LEU A 98 -14.85 -1.45 -8.23
CA LEU A 98 -14.74 -1.70 -9.67
C LEU A 98 -15.29 -3.06 -10.06
N VAL A 99 -15.07 -4.06 -9.20
CA VAL A 99 -15.50 -5.45 -9.44
C VAL A 99 -17.02 -5.52 -9.65
N GLY A 100 -17.43 -6.21 -10.70
CA GLY A 100 -18.84 -6.31 -11.11
C GLY A 100 -19.36 -5.14 -11.95
N SER A 101 -18.62 -4.03 -12.03
CA SER A 101 -18.98 -2.88 -12.87
C SER A 101 -18.23 -2.84 -14.20
N VAL A 102 -16.94 -3.22 -14.17
CA VAL A 102 -16.03 -3.27 -15.32
C VAL A 102 -15.05 -4.44 -15.16
N PRO A 103 -14.45 -4.95 -16.25
CA PRO A 103 -13.37 -5.93 -16.17
C PRO A 103 -12.17 -5.32 -15.43
N VAL A 104 -11.59 -6.06 -14.48
CA VAL A 104 -10.39 -5.66 -13.73
C VAL A 104 -9.38 -6.80 -13.79
N GLU A 105 -8.19 -6.52 -14.30
CA GLU A 105 -7.05 -7.40 -14.24
C GLU A 105 -6.06 -6.89 -13.17
N VAL A 106 -5.66 -7.75 -12.25
CA VAL A 106 -4.69 -7.41 -11.21
C VAL A 106 -3.37 -8.11 -11.50
N VAL A 107 -2.32 -7.33 -11.70
CA VAL A 107 -0.96 -7.84 -11.91
C VAL A 107 -0.28 -7.95 -10.55
N PRO A 108 0.03 -9.15 -10.07
CA PRO A 108 0.72 -9.33 -8.80
C PRO A 108 2.14 -8.75 -8.86
N ALA A 109 2.63 -8.26 -7.74
CA ALA A 109 3.93 -7.63 -7.67
C ALA A 109 4.71 -8.01 -6.40
N ILE A 110 5.97 -7.62 -6.36
CA ILE A 110 6.85 -7.84 -5.21
C ILE A 110 6.43 -6.89 -4.08
N THR A 111 6.16 -7.43 -2.90
CA THR A 111 5.82 -6.63 -1.72
C THR A 111 7.04 -5.86 -1.20
N GLY A 112 6.81 -4.72 -0.54
CA GLY A 112 7.89 -3.95 0.08
C GLY A 112 8.65 -4.76 1.14
N MET A 113 8.01 -5.69 1.82
CA MET A 113 8.69 -6.56 2.79
C MET A 113 9.66 -7.53 2.09
N SER A 114 9.32 -8.06 0.89
CA SER A 114 10.23 -8.90 0.12
C SER A 114 11.52 -8.17 -0.24
N ALA A 115 11.42 -6.90 -0.64
CA ALA A 115 12.57 -6.08 -0.90
C ALA A 115 13.39 -5.79 0.37
N ALA A 116 12.72 -5.58 1.52
CA ALA A 116 13.37 -5.30 2.80
C ALA A 116 14.22 -6.50 3.26
N TRP A 117 13.66 -7.70 3.38
CA TRP A 117 14.45 -8.85 3.83
C TRP A 117 15.54 -9.26 2.84
N THR A 118 15.32 -9.08 1.52
CA THR A 118 16.38 -9.29 0.54
C THR A 118 17.55 -8.32 0.77
N ALA A 119 17.27 -7.07 1.14
CA ALA A 119 18.30 -6.08 1.44
C ALA A 119 19.11 -6.42 2.70
N THR A 120 18.54 -7.17 3.66
CA THR A 120 19.29 -7.65 4.84
C THR A 120 20.24 -8.81 4.50
N GLY A 121 20.07 -9.45 3.33
CA GLY A 121 20.84 -10.62 2.93
C GLY A 121 20.51 -11.88 3.73
N ARG A 122 19.36 -11.91 4.41
CA ARG A 122 18.92 -13.02 5.26
C ARG A 122 17.56 -13.57 4.84
N PRO A 123 17.37 -14.90 4.88
CA PRO A 123 16.04 -15.47 4.81
C PRO A 123 15.19 -14.98 5.98
N VAL A 124 13.90 -14.73 5.73
CA VAL A 124 12.98 -14.28 6.78
C VAL A 124 12.40 -15.46 7.58
N THR A 125 12.29 -16.62 6.93
CA THR A 125 11.71 -17.84 7.53
C THR A 125 12.51 -19.08 7.14
N TRP A 126 12.42 -20.12 7.98
CA TRP A 126 12.94 -21.46 7.71
C TRP A 126 11.90 -22.51 8.05
N GLY A 127 11.84 -23.59 7.25
CA GLY A 127 11.00 -24.76 7.55
C GLY A 127 9.56 -24.38 7.90
N ASP A 128 9.15 -24.70 9.12
CA ASP A 128 7.79 -24.50 9.62
C ASP A 128 7.59 -23.18 10.39
N ASP A 129 8.53 -22.21 10.28
CA ASP A 129 8.42 -20.92 10.94
C ASP A 129 7.11 -20.19 10.59
N VAL A 130 6.45 -19.65 11.60
CA VAL A 130 5.28 -18.81 11.43
C VAL A 130 5.71 -17.37 11.17
N LEU A 131 5.40 -16.87 9.97
CA LEU A 131 5.62 -15.45 9.62
C LEU A 131 4.41 -14.60 9.98
N THR A 132 4.62 -13.61 10.82
CA THR A 132 3.59 -12.60 11.17
C THR A 132 3.91 -11.25 10.56
N VAL A 133 2.93 -10.63 9.91
CA VAL A 133 3.03 -9.25 9.39
C VAL A 133 2.20 -8.33 10.27
N LEU A 134 2.85 -7.34 10.88
CA LEU A 134 2.24 -6.40 11.81
C LEU A 134 2.26 -4.98 11.25
N MET A 135 1.28 -4.19 11.65
CA MET A 135 1.26 -2.75 11.36
C MET A 135 1.81 -1.97 12.57
N GLY A 136 2.80 -1.12 12.36
CA GLY A 136 3.37 -0.26 13.41
C GLY A 136 2.36 0.72 14.03
N THR A 137 1.16 0.79 13.48
CA THR A 137 0.04 1.58 14.00
C THR A 137 -0.74 0.88 15.11
N LEU A 138 -0.53 -0.42 15.34
CA LEU A 138 -1.13 -1.17 16.45
C LEU A 138 -0.68 -0.59 17.81
N PRO A 139 -1.48 -0.76 18.87
CA PRO A 139 -1.07 -0.42 20.24
C PRO A 139 0.23 -1.15 20.64
N GLU A 140 1.06 -0.50 21.43
CA GLU A 140 2.38 -1.04 21.86
C GLU A 140 2.26 -2.39 22.57
N GLU A 141 1.27 -2.55 23.45
CA GLU A 141 1.01 -3.80 24.16
C GLU A 141 0.68 -4.95 23.21
N GLU A 142 -0.18 -4.68 22.21
CA GLU A 142 -0.54 -5.68 21.19
C GLU A 142 0.64 -6.03 20.29
N LEU A 143 1.48 -5.05 19.93
CA LEU A 143 2.73 -5.30 19.22
C LEU A 143 3.64 -6.22 20.04
N THR A 144 3.91 -5.88 21.31
CA THR A 144 4.78 -6.66 22.21
C THR A 144 4.31 -8.12 22.29
N ARG A 145 3.03 -8.33 22.53
CA ARG A 145 2.45 -9.66 22.61
C ARG A 145 2.65 -10.47 21.33
N ARG A 146 2.27 -9.91 20.17
CA ARG A 146 2.37 -10.60 18.88
C ARG A 146 3.81 -10.84 18.45
N ILE A 147 4.73 -9.93 18.78
CA ILE A 147 6.16 -10.09 18.51
C ILE A 147 6.73 -11.26 19.29
N ALA A 148 6.30 -11.44 20.54
CA ALA A 148 6.75 -12.54 21.38
C ALA A 148 6.20 -13.93 20.96
N GLU A 149 5.06 -13.96 20.29
CA GLU A 149 4.33 -15.19 19.94
C GLU A 149 4.64 -15.75 18.54
N THR A 150 5.59 -15.18 17.79
CA THR A 150 5.87 -15.56 16.40
C THR A 150 7.35 -15.89 16.17
N ASP A 151 7.64 -16.76 15.22
CA ASP A 151 9.02 -17.14 14.87
C ASP A 151 9.71 -16.04 14.06
N ALA A 152 9.04 -15.56 13.04
CA ALA A 152 9.52 -14.48 12.17
C ALA A 152 8.47 -13.37 12.04
N LEU A 153 8.91 -12.14 11.88
CA LEU A 153 7.97 -11.03 11.74
C LEU A 153 8.48 -9.91 10.83
N VAL A 154 7.52 -9.21 10.25
CA VAL A 154 7.75 -7.95 9.55
C VAL A 154 6.82 -6.89 10.12
N VAL A 155 7.35 -5.75 10.53
CA VAL A 155 6.53 -4.62 10.95
C VAL A 155 6.51 -3.55 9.86
N MET A 156 5.33 -3.27 9.34
CA MET A 156 5.11 -2.29 8.28
C MET A 156 4.55 -0.96 8.83
N LYS A 157 4.57 0.08 7.99
CA LYS A 157 4.02 1.41 8.31
C LYS A 157 4.63 2.03 9.55
N LEU A 158 5.94 1.89 9.71
CA LEU A 158 6.70 2.42 10.84
C LEU A 158 6.54 3.94 10.98
N GLY A 159 6.96 4.70 9.98
CA GLY A 159 6.87 6.17 9.96
C GLY A 159 7.20 6.79 11.32
N ARG A 160 6.29 7.61 11.85
CA ARG A 160 6.41 8.23 13.18
C ARG A 160 6.23 7.24 14.35
N LYS A 161 5.84 6.02 14.08
CA LYS A 161 5.63 4.95 15.08
C LYS A 161 6.89 4.13 15.37
N LEU A 162 7.99 4.38 14.66
CA LEU A 162 9.25 3.65 14.87
C LEU A 162 9.68 3.58 16.34
N PRO A 163 9.64 4.67 17.15
CA PRO A 163 10.01 4.58 18.57
C PRO A 163 9.10 3.65 19.39
N GLN A 164 7.80 3.64 19.10
CA GLN A 164 6.84 2.73 19.73
C GLN A 164 7.13 1.27 19.36
N VAL A 165 7.40 1.00 18.09
CA VAL A 165 7.73 -0.34 17.61
C VAL A 165 9.04 -0.83 18.22
N ALA A 166 10.07 0.02 18.30
CA ALA A 166 11.34 -0.33 18.92
C ALA A 166 11.16 -0.77 20.39
N ARG A 167 10.36 -0.03 21.18
CA ARG A 167 10.07 -0.42 22.57
C ARG A 167 9.31 -1.75 22.65
N ALA A 168 8.36 -1.99 21.74
CA ALA A 168 7.63 -3.26 21.70
C ALA A 168 8.56 -4.45 21.38
N VAL A 169 9.51 -4.27 20.43
CA VAL A 169 10.52 -5.28 20.10
C VAL A 169 11.46 -5.54 21.29
N GLU A 170 11.90 -4.47 21.98
CA GLU A 170 12.73 -4.58 23.17
C GLU A 170 12.00 -5.30 24.32
N ALA A 171 10.75 -4.91 24.59
CA ALA A 171 9.92 -5.54 25.62
C ALA A 171 9.61 -7.02 25.32
N ALA A 172 9.56 -7.40 24.06
CA ALA A 172 9.45 -8.79 23.63
C ALA A 172 10.79 -9.56 23.68
N GLY A 173 11.91 -8.90 24.05
CA GLY A 173 13.24 -9.51 24.16
C GLY A 173 13.91 -9.80 22.81
N ARG A 174 13.47 -9.16 21.71
CA ARG A 174 13.91 -9.49 20.33
C ARG A 174 14.69 -8.38 19.63
N LEU A 175 15.19 -7.38 20.39
CA LEU A 175 15.86 -6.23 19.79
C LEU A 175 17.15 -6.62 19.03
N GLU A 176 17.91 -7.57 19.56
CA GLU A 176 19.15 -8.06 18.93
C GLU A 176 18.91 -8.81 17.60
N GLU A 177 17.68 -9.24 17.35
CA GLU A 177 17.27 -9.92 16.12
C GLU A 177 16.71 -8.94 15.06
N ALA A 178 16.52 -7.67 15.40
CA ALA A 178 15.89 -6.67 14.55
C ALA A 178 16.84 -6.11 13.48
N TRP A 179 16.33 -5.91 12.27
CA TRP A 179 17.08 -5.44 11.11
C TRP A 179 16.32 -4.31 10.39
#